data_98772803aef54ced9cf3f6451e77ed47
#
_entry.id   98772803aef54ced9cf3f6451e77ed47
#
_cell.length_a   1.000
_cell.length_b   1.000
_cell.length_c   1.000
_cell.angle_alpha   90.00
_cell.angle_beta   90.00
_cell.angle_gamma   90.00
#
_symmetry.space_group_name_H-M   'P 1'
#
loop_
_entity.id
_entity.type
_entity.pdbx_description
1 polymer ?
#
loop_
_entity_poly.entity_id
_entity_poly.type
_entity_poly.pdbx_seq_one_letter_code
_entity_poly.pdbx_strand_id
1 'polypeptide(L)'
;MLSQYKPAIEKRVTQFAGNIPLSPNTVTLLGVVPALLFVYFLNAGNYAAALVVYLGSFLDFIDGAIARSQGKTSKFGGFLDSVVDRGVDFMLICAFGFAGLARWEIIVPLALVSFLISYARSRGELASGGSVIFNVGIVERTERLITIYVGFILFLLFPLVRIQTMNVLEIVFVILLSLSGFTVWQRVKYAYEKLQ
;
A
#
# COMPACT_ATOMS: atom_id res chain seq x y z
N MET A 1 -3.67 -16.39 3.57
CA MET A 1 -4.69 -17.05 2.71
C MET A 1 -4.68 -16.53 1.27
N LEU A 2 -4.50 -15.26 0.98
CA LEU A 2 -4.43 -14.74 -0.40
C LEU A 2 -3.17 -15.15 -1.19
N SER A 3 -2.09 -15.53 -0.51
CA SER A 3 -0.84 -15.97 -1.15
C SER A 3 -0.97 -17.24 -2.01
N GLN A 4 -1.97 -18.08 -1.76
CA GLN A 4 -2.21 -19.30 -2.53
C GLN A 4 -2.74 -19.03 -3.95
N TYR A 5 -3.41 -17.91 -4.16
CA TYR A 5 -3.97 -17.53 -5.46
C TYR A 5 -3.01 -16.69 -6.32
N LYS A 6 -1.94 -16.14 -5.71
CA LYS A 6 -0.92 -15.38 -6.44
C LYS A 6 -0.39 -16.09 -7.69
N PRO A 7 0.02 -17.39 -7.66
CA PRO A 7 0.60 -18.03 -8.84
C PRO A 7 -0.37 -18.15 -10.02
N ALA A 8 -1.66 -18.39 -9.75
CA ALA A 8 -2.67 -18.54 -10.81
C ALA A 8 -3.02 -17.20 -11.48
N ILE A 9 -3.11 -16.15 -10.67
CA ILE A 9 -3.34 -14.77 -11.16
C ILE A 9 -2.12 -14.29 -11.93
N GLU A 10 -0.91 -14.50 -11.39
CA GLU A 10 0.35 -14.12 -12.04
C GLU A 10 0.50 -14.80 -13.40
N LYS A 11 0.16 -16.09 -13.53
CA LYS A 11 0.25 -16.81 -14.81
C LYS A 11 -0.65 -16.21 -15.89
N ARG A 12 -1.89 -15.85 -15.55
CA ARG A 12 -2.82 -15.17 -16.48
C ARG A 12 -2.35 -13.77 -16.82
N VAL A 13 -1.95 -13.00 -15.83
CA VAL A 13 -1.46 -11.62 -16.04
C VAL A 13 -0.19 -11.63 -16.89
N THR A 14 0.73 -12.57 -16.68
CA THR A 14 1.97 -12.71 -17.46
C THR A 14 1.69 -12.99 -18.95
N GLN A 15 0.65 -13.77 -19.26
CA GLN A 15 0.24 -14.02 -20.64
C GLN A 15 -0.26 -12.76 -21.36
N PHE A 16 -1.03 -11.90 -20.67
CA PHE A 16 -1.48 -10.62 -21.23
C PHE A 16 -0.38 -9.55 -21.22
N ALA A 17 0.44 -9.54 -20.18
CA ALA A 17 1.52 -8.58 -19.96
C ALA A 17 2.63 -8.67 -21.02
N GLY A 18 2.87 -9.85 -21.59
CA GLY A 18 3.89 -10.05 -22.63
C GLY A 18 3.66 -9.23 -23.91
N ASN A 19 2.41 -8.84 -24.18
CA ASN A 19 2.04 -8.07 -25.36
C ASN A 19 2.02 -6.53 -25.13
N ILE A 20 2.35 -6.07 -23.92
CA ILE A 20 2.35 -4.64 -23.61
C ILE A 20 3.69 -4.04 -24.10
N PRO A 21 3.68 -3.06 -25.03
CA PRO A 21 4.90 -2.51 -25.62
C PRO A 21 5.57 -1.45 -24.73
N LEU A 22 5.34 -1.51 -23.40
CA LEU A 22 5.90 -0.59 -22.43
C LEU A 22 7.05 -1.23 -21.65
N SER A 23 8.01 -0.41 -21.25
CA SER A 23 9.06 -0.87 -20.35
C SER A 23 8.49 -1.10 -18.94
N PRO A 24 9.00 -2.09 -18.17
CA PRO A 24 8.53 -2.33 -16.80
C PRO A 24 8.62 -1.07 -15.93
N ASN A 25 9.72 -0.32 -16.02
CA ASN A 25 9.90 0.92 -15.25
C ASN A 25 8.86 2.00 -15.61
N THR A 26 8.44 2.07 -16.89
CA THR A 26 7.38 2.99 -17.32
C THR A 26 6.05 2.59 -16.68
N VAL A 27 5.76 1.31 -16.60
CA VAL A 27 4.51 0.81 -15.98
C VAL A 27 4.51 1.10 -14.48
N THR A 28 5.63 0.89 -13.79
CA THR A 28 5.79 1.27 -12.38
C THR A 28 5.50 2.76 -12.15
N LEU A 29 6.06 3.63 -12.99
CA LEU A 29 5.79 5.08 -12.90
C LEU A 29 4.34 5.43 -13.22
N LEU A 30 3.71 4.75 -14.17
CA LEU A 30 2.28 4.92 -14.46
C LEU A 30 1.39 4.49 -13.30
N GLY A 31 1.86 3.62 -12.41
CA GLY A 31 1.18 3.24 -11.17
C GLY A 31 0.91 4.41 -10.21
N VAL A 32 1.61 5.55 -10.39
CA VAL A 32 1.34 6.78 -9.63
C VAL A 32 0.04 7.47 -10.09
N VAL A 33 -0.36 7.29 -11.36
CA VAL A 33 -1.51 7.98 -11.95
C VAL A 33 -2.82 7.68 -11.20
N PRO A 34 -3.18 6.44 -10.85
CA PRO A 34 -4.35 6.15 -10.02
C PRO A 34 -4.33 6.90 -8.68
N ALA A 35 -3.18 7.00 -8.03
CA ALA A 35 -3.08 7.72 -6.75
C ALA A 35 -3.32 9.23 -6.92
N LEU A 36 -2.77 9.84 -7.97
CA LEU A 36 -3.03 11.25 -8.29
C LEU A 36 -4.50 11.51 -8.63
N LEU A 37 -5.11 10.63 -9.41
CA LEU A 37 -6.54 10.71 -9.73
C LEU A 37 -7.39 10.50 -8.48
N PHE A 38 -6.99 9.61 -7.57
CA PHE A 38 -7.67 9.43 -6.29
C PHE A 38 -7.64 10.71 -5.46
N VAL A 39 -6.47 11.34 -5.32
CA VAL A 39 -6.34 12.64 -4.63
C VAL A 39 -7.26 13.67 -5.27
N TYR A 40 -7.26 13.76 -6.59
CA TYR A 40 -8.09 14.73 -7.32
C TYR A 40 -9.59 14.50 -7.08
N PHE A 41 -10.09 13.28 -7.31
CA PHE A 41 -11.52 12.97 -7.17
C PHE A 41 -12.00 13.06 -5.73
N LEU A 42 -11.16 12.67 -4.76
CA LEU A 42 -11.50 12.75 -3.35
C LEU A 42 -11.67 14.23 -2.92
N ASN A 43 -10.76 15.10 -3.33
CA ASN A 43 -10.84 16.54 -3.05
C ASN A 43 -11.95 17.25 -3.81
N ALA A 44 -12.32 16.76 -5.01
CA ALA A 44 -13.46 17.24 -5.76
C ALA A 44 -14.81 16.77 -5.22
N GLY A 45 -14.84 15.95 -4.15
CA GLY A 45 -16.06 15.37 -3.58
C GLY A 45 -16.69 14.28 -4.45
N ASN A 46 -16.03 13.84 -5.51
CA ASN A 46 -16.51 12.74 -6.36
C ASN A 46 -16.07 11.39 -5.79
N TYR A 47 -16.72 10.98 -4.71
CA TYR A 47 -16.35 9.78 -3.96
C TYR A 47 -16.54 8.48 -4.75
N ALA A 48 -17.52 8.44 -5.67
CA ALA A 48 -17.73 7.28 -6.55
C ALA A 48 -16.53 7.07 -7.48
N ALA A 49 -16.07 8.13 -8.16
CA ALA A 49 -14.87 8.07 -8.98
C ALA A 49 -13.63 7.76 -8.15
N ALA A 50 -13.50 8.34 -6.94
CA ALA A 50 -12.40 8.05 -6.03
C ALA A 50 -12.35 6.55 -5.67
N LEU A 51 -13.49 5.92 -5.33
CA LEU A 51 -13.55 4.48 -5.05
C LEU A 51 -13.08 3.62 -6.23
N VAL A 52 -13.53 3.95 -7.44
CA VAL A 52 -13.14 3.20 -8.64
C VAL A 52 -11.64 3.33 -8.90
N VAL A 53 -11.12 4.55 -8.83
CA VAL A 53 -9.70 4.82 -9.10
C VAL A 53 -8.79 4.23 -8.02
N TYR A 54 -9.25 4.19 -6.76
CA TYR A 54 -8.49 3.54 -5.68
C TYR A 54 -8.17 2.08 -6.00
N LEU A 55 -9.07 1.35 -6.67
CA LEU A 55 -8.81 -0.03 -7.10
C LEU A 55 -7.61 -0.13 -8.05
N GLY A 56 -7.28 0.94 -8.78
CA GLY A 56 -6.07 1.00 -9.58
C GLY A 56 -4.78 0.87 -8.77
N SER A 57 -4.80 1.23 -7.49
CA SER A 57 -3.65 1.09 -6.59
C SER A 57 -3.32 -0.37 -6.22
N PHE A 58 -4.20 -1.32 -6.55
CA PHE A 58 -3.93 -2.75 -6.41
C PHE A 58 -3.30 -3.36 -7.68
N LEU A 59 -3.16 -2.59 -8.75
CA LEU A 59 -2.65 -3.09 -10.04
C LEU A 59 -1.12 -3.03 -10.16
N ASP A 60 -0.43 -2.58 -9.14
CA ASP A 60 1.03 -2.46 -9.08
C ASP A 60 1.77 -3.80 -9.26
N PHE A 61 1.11 -4.94 -8.97
CA PHE A 61 1.72 -6.24 -9.27
C PHE A 61 1.86 -6.54 -10.78
N ILE A 62 1.25 -5.72 -11.64
CA ILE A 62 1.28 -5.91 -13.11
C ILE A 62 2.67 -5.60 -13.68
N ASP A 63 3.36 -4.58 -13.17
CA ASP A 63 4.72 -4.20 -13.64
C ASP A 63 5.74 -5.32 -13.39
N GLY A 64 5.68 -5.94 -12.22
CA GLY A 64 6.48 -7.12 -11.91
C GLY A 64 6.17 -8.32 -12.82
N ALA A 65 4.90 -8.52 -13.19
CA ALA A 65 4.51 -9.56 -14.14
C ALA A 65 5.02 -9.25 -15.55
N ILE A 66 4.97 -7.98 -15.99
CA ILE A 66 5.52 -7.53 -17.27
C ILE A 66 7.05 -7.74 -17.29
N ALA A 67 7.75 -7.34 -16.24
CA ALA A 67 9.19 -7.51 -16.14
C ALA A 67 9.61 -8.99 -16.27
N ARG A 68 8.88 -9.88 -15.59
CA ARG A 68 9.14 -11.33 -15.68
C ARG A 68 8.81 -11.88 -17.06
N SER A 69 7.69 -11.51 -17.68
CA SER A 69 7.27 -11.98 -19.00
C SER A 69 8.23 -11.55 -20.12
N GLN A 70 8.80 -10.35 -19.99
CA GLN A 70 9.76 -9.79 -20.97
C GLN A 70 11.21 -10.17 -20.68
N GLY A 71 11.50 -10.92 -19.60
CA GLY A 71 12.87 -11.21 -19.16
C GLY A 71 13.68 -9.96 -18.78
N LYS A 72 13.02 -8.84 -18.44
CA LYS A 72 13.62 -7.54 -18.16
C LYS A 72 13.64 -7.21 -16.65
N THR A 73 13.73 -8.23 -15.80
CA THR A 73 13.89 -7.99 -14.37
C THR A 73 15.24 -7.33 -14.08
N SER A 74 15.25 -6.27 -13.29
CA SER A 74 16.47 -5.57 -12.91
C SER A 74 16.47 -5.16 -11.44
N LYS A 75 17.67 -5.02 -10.85
CA LYS A 75 17.82 -4.51 -9.48
C LYS A 75 17.28 -3.09 -9.35
N PHE A 76 17.49 -2.26 -10.38
CA PHE A 76 16.94 -0.90 -10.41
C PHE A 76 15.41 -0.90 -10.49
N GLY A 77 14.80 -1.80 -11.28
CA GLY A 77 13.34 -1.93 -11.34
C GLY A 77 12.73 -2.26 -9.99
N GLY A 78 13.29 -3.22 -9.25
CA GLY A 78 12.82 -3.54 -7.90
C GLY A 78 13.04 -2.41 -6.87
N PHE A 79 14.10 -1.62 -7.02
CA PHE A 79 14.30 -0.41 -6.22
C PHE A 79 13.25 0.65 -6.54
N LEU A 80 13.04 0.95 -7.84
CA LEU A 80 12.08 1.94 -8.31
C LEU A 80 10.65 1.59 -7.86
N ASP A 81 10.23 0.35 -8.05
CA ASP A 81 8.95 -0.18 -7.58
C ASP A 81 8.78 0.07 -6.07
N SER A 82 9.79 -0.29 -5.29
CA SER A 82 9.78 -0.05 -3.85
C SER A 82 9.60 1.42 -3.48
N VAL A 83 10.23 2.35 -4.18
CA VAL A 83 10.13 3.79 -3.90
C VAL A 83 8.75 4.32 -4.30
N VAL A 84 8.30 3.96 -5.51
CA VAL A 84 6.99 4.37 -6.03
C VAL A 84 5.85 3.89 -5.12
N ASP A 85 5.90 2.65 -4.70
CA ASP A 85 4.94 2.07 -3.76
C ASP A 85 4.77 2.91 -2.48
N ARG A 86 5.89 3.36 -1.88
CA ARG A 86 5.83 4.16 -0.64
C ARG A 86 5.28 5.54 -0.89
N GLY A 87 5.62 6.12 -2.06
CA GLY A 87 5.04 7.38 -2.50
C GLY A 87 3.52 7.28 -2.72
N VAL A 88 3.07 6.23 -3.38
CA VAL A 88 1.64 5.94 -3.59
C VAL A 88 0.91 5.74 -2.26
N ASP A 89 1.42 4.87 -1.37
CA ASP A 89 0.82 4.64 -0.06
C ASP A 89 0.69 5.94 0.75
N PHE A 90 1.73 6.79 0.73
CA PHE A 90 1.72 8.09 1.39
C PHE A 90 0.65 9.03 0.80
N MET A 91 0.59 9.14 -0.54
CA MET A 91 -0.42 9.96 -1.21
C MET A 91 -1.85 9.52 -0.91
N LEU A 92 -2.12 8.20 -0.94
CA LEU A 92 -3.44 7.65 -0.65
C LEU A 92 -3.89 7.97 0.78
N ILE A 93 -3.00 7.86 1.77
CA ILE A 93 -3.31 8.18 3.17
C ILE A 93 -3.53 9.69 3.35
N CYS A 94 -2.62 10.52 2.82
CA CYS A 94 -2.70 11.98 2.96
C CYS A 94 -3.90 12.58 2.22
N ALA A 95 -4.40 11.92 1.16
CA ALA A 95 -5.57 12.38 0.41
C ALA A 95 -6.79 12.61 1.32
N PHE A 96 -7.00 11.76 2.31
CA PHE A 96 -8.12 11.90 3.26
C PHE A 96 -7.97 13.11 4.19
N GLY A 97 -6.75 13.47 4.55
CA GLY A 97 -6.45 14.69 5.30
C GLY A 97 -6.73 15.94 4.46
N PHE A 98 -6.25 15.97 3.21
CA PHE A 98 -6.48 17.08 2.29
C PHE A 98 -7.96 17.27 1.95
N ALA A 99 -8.71 16.18 1.81
CA ALA A 99 -10.16 16.22 1.59
C ALA A 99 -10.96 16.57 2.86
N GLY A 100 -10.32 16.76 4.02
CA GLY A 100 -10.98 17.06 5.28
C GLY A 100 -11.81 15.90 5.84
N LEU A 101 -11.60 14.68 5.37
CA LEU A 101 -12.34 13.49 5.79
C LEU A 101 -11.76 12.82 7.04
N ALA A 102 -10.49 13.07 7.34
CA ALA A 102 -9.83 12.61 8.55
C ALA A 102 -8.84 13.66 9.05
N ARG A 103 -8.67 13.72 10.37
CA ARG A 103 -7.79 14.70 11.03
C ARG A 103 -6.31 14.37 10.80
N TRP A 104 -5.48 15.40 10.68
CA TRP A 104 -4.05 15.26 10.46
C TRP A 104 -3.32 14.57 11.62
N GLU A 105 -3.84 14.68 12.84
CA GLU A 105 -3.33 14.00 14.04
C GLU A 105 -3.42 12.45 13.91
N ILE A 106 -4.28 11.93 13.03
CA ILE A 106 -4.41 10.51 12.72
C ILE A 106 -3.62 10.17 11.44
N ILE A 107 -3.74 11.03 10.42
CA ILE A 107 -3.13 10.82 9.10
C ILE A 107 -1.61 10.78 9.18
N VAL A 108 -0.97 11.74 9.86
CA VAL A 108 0.49 11.83 9.93
C VAL A 108 1.11 10.62 10.63
N PRO A 109 0.66 10.20 11.83
CA PRO A 109 1.17 8.97 12.45
C PRO A 109 0.91 7.73 11.61
N LEU A 110 -0.26 7.59 10.95
CA LEU A 110 -0.58 6.45 10.11
C LEU A 110 0.35 6.36 8.90
N ALA A 111 0.61 7.48 8.23
CA ALA A 111 1.55 7.55 7.11
C ALA A 111 2.98 7.19 7.54
N LEU A 112 3.44 7.72 8.68
CA LEU A 112 4.75 7.45 9.25
C LEU A 112 4.91 5.96 9.58
N VAL A 113 3.98 5.38 10.31
CA VAL A 113 4.04 3.97 10.71
C VAL A 113 3.94 3.05 9.50
N SER A 114 3.14 3.40 8.50
CA SER A 114 3.05 2.68 7.22
C SER A 114 4.39 2.65 6.48
N PHE A 115 5.12 3.76 6.48
CA PHE A 115 6.48 3.84 5.94
C PHE A 115 7.46 3.00 6.78
N LEU A 116 7.40 3.08 8.12
CA LEU A 116 8.28 2.34 9.04
C LEU A 116 8.14 0.83 8.90
N ILE A 117 6.95 0.30 8.63
CA ILE A 117 6.75 -1.13 8.33
C ILE A 117 7.67 -1.56 7.17
N SER A 118 7.60 -0.85 6.05
CA SER A 118 8.39 -1.17 4.86
C SER A 118 9.89 -0.94 5.09
N TYR A 119 10.24 0.16 5.75
CA TYR A 119 11.61 0.51 6.07
C TYR A 119 12.28 -0.53 6.99
N ALA A 120 11.60 -0.94 8.06
CA ALA A 120 12.10 -1.94 9.01
C ALA A 120 12.39 -3.28 8.30
N ARG A 121 11.52 -3.70 7.37
CA ARG A 121 11.75 -4.90 6.55
C ARG A 121 13.02 -4.76 5.71
N SER A 122 13.11 -3.71 4.90
CA SER A 122 14.25 -3.51 4.00
C SER A 122 15.57 -3.37 4.76
N ARG A 123 15.56 -2.69 5.91
CA ARG A 123 16.76 -2.53 6.75
C ARG A 123 17.16 -3.82 7.44
N GLY A 124 16.20 -4.62 7.91
CA GLY A 124 16.46 -5.92 8.51
C GLY A 124 17.03 -6.91 7.51
N GLU A 125 16.46 -7.00 6.31
CA GLU A 125 16.97 -7.86 5.23
C GLU A 125 18.39 -7.43 4.81
N LEU A 126 18.65 -6.13 4.69
CA LEU A 126 19.99 -5.60 4.39
C LEU A 126 21.00 -5.91 5.50
N ALA A 127 20.62 -5.70 6.78
CA ALA A 127 21.51 -5.92 7.92
C ALA A 127 21.89 -7.41 8.08
N SER A 128 21.02 -8.33 7.66
CA SER A 128 21.30 -9.76 7.64
C SER A 128 22.14 -10.21 6.42
N GLY A 129 22.54 -9.29 5.53
CA GLY A 129 23.19 -9.65 4.27
C GLY A 129 22.30 -10.47 3.34
N GLY A 130 20.97 -10.38 3.49
CA GLY A 130 19.99 -11.14 2.72
C GLY A 130 19.77 -12.58 3.21
N SER A 131 20.40 -12.98 4.32
CA SER A 131 20.28 -14.33 4.88
C SER A 131 18.95 -14.56 5.61
N VAL A 132 18.28 -13.49 6.09
CA VAL A 132 17.02 -13.53 6.83
C VAL A 132 15.94 -12.76 6.06
N ILE A 133 14.81 -13.41 5.80
CA ILE A 133 13.63 -12.77 5.20
C ILE A 133 12.75 -12.20 6.34
N PHE A 134 12.48 -10.91 6.30
CA PHE A 134 11.67 -10.21 7.30
C PHE A 134 10.17 -10.22 6.94
N ASN A 135 9.62 -11.41 6.74
CA ASN A 135 8.19 -11.59 6.44
C ASN A 135 7.37 -11.79 7.72
N VAL A 136 7.50 -10.83 8.65
CA VAL A 136 6.82 -10.83 9.95
C VAL A 136 5.96 -9.58 10.07
N GLY A 137 4.76 -9.75 10.63
CA GLY A 137 3.82 -8.66 10.89
C GLY A 137 2.39 -9.04 10.53
N ILE A 138 1.43 -8.39 11.18
CA ILE A 138 0.00 -8.62 10.95
C ILE A 138 -0.53 -7.78 9.79
N VAL A 139 -0.01 -6.55 9.64
CA VAL A 139 -0.44 -5.58 8.63
C VAL A 139 0.69 -5.37 7.63
N GLU A 140 0.56 -5.97 6.46
CA GLU A 140 1.39 -5.68 5.30
C GLU A 140 0.72 -4.61 4.41
N ARG A 141 1.28 -4.34 3.23
CA ARG A 141 0.75 -3.34 2.30
C ARG A 141 -0.67 -3.67 1.83
N THR A 142 -0.91 -4.90 1.46
CA THR A 142 -2.22 -5.34 0.94
C THR A 142 -3.33 -5.20 1.97
N GLU A 143 -3.09 -5.66 3.21
CA GLU A 143 -4.04 -5.54 4.31
C GLU A 143 -4.33 -4.09 4.63
N ARG A 144 -3.33 -3.22 4.57
CA ARG A 144 -3.47 -1.78 4.78
C ARG A 144 -4.35 -1.14 3.72
N LEU A 145 -4.06 -1.39 2.44
CA LEU A 145 -4.86 -0.86 1.32
C LEU A 145 -6.31 -1.33 1.39
N ILE A 146 -6.54 -2.63 1.66
CA ILE A 146 -7.89 -3.17 1.83
C ILE A 146 -8.61 -2.49 3.00
N THR A 147 -7.95 -2.34 4.14
CA THR A 147 -8.56 -1.72 5.33
C THR A 147 -8.94 -0.26 5.07
N ILE A 148 -8.09 0.51 4.39
CA ILE A 148 -8.39 1.90 4.00
C ILE A 148 -9.59 1.93 3.05
N TYR A 149 -9.63 1.05 2.04
CA TYR A 149 -10.72 0.97 1.08
C TYR A 149 -12.05 0.64 1.75
N VAL A 150 -12.07 -0.39 2.61
CA VAL A 150 -13.25 -0.78 3.39
C VAL A 150 -13.67 0.35 4.33
N GLY A 151 -12.73 0.99 5.02
CA GLY A 151 -13.01 2.13 5.88
C GLY A 151 -13.65 3.30 5.13
N PHE A 152 -13.21 3.56 3.90
CA PHE A 152 -13.80 4.59 3.05
C PHE A 152 -15.23 4.23 2.62
N ILE A 153 -15.46 2.97 2.22
CA ILE A 153 -16.84 2.48 1.93
C ILE A 153 -17.75 2.62 3.15
N LEU A 154 -17.30 2.18 4.32
CA LEU A 154 -18.07 2.29 5.56
C LEU A 154 -18.41 3.75 5.92
N PHE A 155 -17.46 4.67 5.72
CA PHE A 155 -17.70 6.10 5.89
C PHE A 155 -18.81 6.62 4.98
N LEU A 156 -18.83 6.18 3.71
CA LEU A 156 -19.88 6.59 2.75
C LEU A 156 -21.25 5.98 3.06
N LEU A 157 -21.28 4.75 3.55
CA LEU A 157 -22.53 4.08 3.94
C LEU A 157 -23.10 4.60 5.26
N PHE A 158 -22.24 5.04 6.18
CA PHE A 158 -22.60 5.45 7.52
C PHE A 158 -22.10 6.87 7.87
N PRO A 159 -22.43 7.91 7.08
CA PRO A 159 -21.85 9.25 7.22
C PRO A 159 -22.23 9.94 8.54
N LEU A 160 -23.35 9.54 9.15
CA LEU A 160 -23.86 10.12 10.40
C LEU A 160 -23.34 9.42 11.66
N VAL A 161 -22.74 8.24 11.51
CA VAL A 161 -22.21 7.48 12.66
C VAL A 161 -20.93 8.14 13.15
N ARG A 162 -20.95 8.54 14.42
CA ARG A 162 -19.79 9.10 15.11
C ARG A 162 -19.66 8.47 16.50
N ILE A 163 -18.44 8.18 16.90
CA ILE A 163 -18.10 7.82 18.28
C ILE A 163 -17.31 8.99 18.86
N GLN A 164 -17.91 9.69 19.84
CA GLN A 164 -17.43 10.98 20.31
C GLN A 164 -17.33 12.00 19.16
N THR A 165 -16.10 12.41 18.80
CA THR A 165 -15.83 13.36 17.72
C THR A 165 -15.33 12.70 16.45
N MET A 166 -15.11 11.38 16.47
CA MET A 166 -14.55 10.64 15.33
C MET A 166 -15.65 10.10 14.41
N ASN A 167 -15.48 10.27 13.12
CA ASN A 167 -16.27 9.58 12.12
C ASN A 167 -15.79 8.13 11.91
N VAL A 168 -16.55 7.31 11.18
CA VAL A 168 -16.25 5.88 10.96
C VAL A 168 -14.88 5.67 10.33
N LEU A 169 -14.47 6.52 9.38
CA LEU A 169 -13.18 6.43 8.72
C LEU A 169 -12.02 6.66 9.69
N GLU A 170 -12.14 7.68 10.55
CA GLU A 170 -11.14 7.98 11.58
C GLU A 170 -10.99 6.84 12.57
N ILE A 171 -12.10 6.20 12.96
CA ILE A 171 -12.06 5.01 13.84
C ILE A 171 -11.29 3.88 13.18
N VAL A 172 -11.58 3.59 11.91
CA VAL A 172 -10.85 2.56 11.14
C VAL A 172 -9.37 2.91 11.05
N PHE A 173 -9.02 4.18 10.83
CA PHE A 173 -7.63 4.64 10.76
C PHE A 173 -6.89 4.53 12.10
N VAL A 174 -7.55 4.78 13.22
CA VAL A 174 -6.96 4.58 14.56
C VAL A 174 -6.71 3.09 14.84
N ILE A 175 -7.63 2.23 14.46
CA ILE A 175 -7.44 0.77 14.58
C ILE A 175 -6.26 0.33 13.68
N LEU A 176 -6.23 0.79 12.44
CA LEU A 176 -5.16 0.49 11.49
C LEU A 176 -3.80 1.01 11.98
N LEU A 177 -3.75 2.21 12.55
CA LEU A 177 -2.55 2.79 13.16
C LEU A 177 -2.03 1.91 14.30
N SER A 178 -2.92 1.46 15.19
CA SER A 178 -2.55 0.59 16.32
C SER A 178 -1.99 -0.75 15.86
N LEU A 179 -2.64 -1.41 14.91
CA LEU A 179 -2.19 -2.69 14.33
C LEU A 179 -0.88 -2.53 13.55
N SER A 180 -0.72 -1.42 12.84
CA SER A 180 0.49 -1.07 12.10
C SER A 180 1.66 -0.80 13.05
N GLY A 181 1.43 -0.09 14.15
CA GLY A 181 2.42 0.11 15.22
C GLY A 181 2.86 -1.21 15.85
N PHE A 182 1.91 -2.11 16.10
CA PHE A 182 2.22 -3.45 16.58
C PHE A 182 3.06 -4.25 15.57
N THR A 183 2.79 -4.10 14.28
CA THR A 183 3.59 -4.73 13.21
C THR A 183 5.04 -4.21 13.20
N VAL A 184 5.25 -2.90 13.40
CA VAL A 184 6.61 -2.35 13.53
C VAL A 184 7.33 -2.95 14.73
N TRP A 185 6.64 -3.03 15.88
CA TRP A 185 7.20 -3.67 17.08
C TRP A 185 7.60 -5.13 16.83
N GLN A 186 6.74 -5.92 16.16
CA GLN A 186 7.05 -7.30 15.79
C GLN A 186 8.32 -7.40 14.94
N ARG A 187 8.50 -6.50 13.96
CA ARG A 187 9.68 -6.46 13.09
C ARG A 187 10.95 -6.09 13.86
N VAL A 188 10.86 -5.11 14.75
CA VAL A 188 11.99 -4.72 15.63
C VAL A 188 12.38 -5.86 16.56
N LYS A 189 11.41 -6.52 17.19
CA LYS A 189 11.66 -7.69 18.01
C LYS A 189 12.32 -8.82 17.23
N TYR A 190 11.80 -9.13 16.04
CA TYR A 190 12.38 -10.16 15.17
C TYR A 190 13.80 -9.81 14.71
N ALA A 191 14.05 -8.54 14.39
CA ALA A 191 15.40 -8.07 14.09
C ALA A 191 16.36 -8.27 15.27
N TYR A 192 15.92 -7.94 16.47
CA TYR A 192 16.71 -8.15 17.69
C TYR A 192 17.08 -9.63 17.88
N GLU A 193 16.15 -10.56 17.64
CA GLU A 193 16.38 -12.00 17.80
C GLU A 193 17.26 -12.61 16.69
N LYS A 194 17.30 -12.02 15.51
CA LYS A 194 17.97 -12.60 14.32
C LYS A 194 19.28 -11.94 13.92
N LEU A 195 19.57 -10.74 14.44
CA LEU A 195 20.75 -9.97 14.09
C LEU A 195 21.79 -9.92 15.22
N GLN A 196 21.55 -10.64 16.32
CA GLN A 196 22.55 -10.93 17.36
C GLN A 196 23.34 -12.22 16.96
#